data_007b121a6e1c63b9ea0a55a66fc4f33c
#
_entry.id   007b121a6e1c63b9ea0a55a66fc4f33c
#
_cell.length_a   1.000
_cell.length_b   1.000
_cell.length_c   1.000
_cell.angle_alpha   90.00
_cell.angle_beta   90.00
_cell.angle_gamma   90.00
#
_symmetry.space_group_name_H-M   'P 1'
#
loop_
_entity.id
_entity.type
_entity.pdbx_description
1 polymer ?
#
loop_
_entity_poly.entity_id
_entity_poly.type
_entity_poly.pdbx_seq_one_letter_code
_entity_poly.pdbx_strand_id
1 'polypeptide(L)'
;MSFVVELSPTAEADLERLFDFMLDQADTTEDLDRAQAAIEAVRATAQHRLAVTPFSFRKAAQNPAQRELIIPFGGTGYVALYEIISASKVVVLAVRHQREEDYH
;
A
#
# COMPACT_ATOMS: atom_id res chain seq x y z
N MET A 1 -3.22 -20.76 7.09
CA MET A 1 -2.34 -20.84 5.91
C MET A 1 -1.97 -19.43 5.47
N SER A 2 -0.70 -19.16 5.18
CA SER A 2 -0.23 -17.84 4.79
C SER A 2 -0.11 -17.72 3.27
N PHE A 3 -0.43 -16.53 2.76
CA PHE A 3 -0.18 -16.19 1.36
C PHE A 3 1.20 -15.55 1.23
N VAL A 4 1.86 -15.79 0.12
CA VAL A 4 3.03 -15.00 -0.28
C VAL A 4 2.52 -13.69 -0.83
N VAL A 5 3.03 -12.56 -0.32
CA VAL A 5 2.64 -11.22 -0.75
C VAL A 5 3.79 -10.58 -1.50
N GLU A 6 3.56 -10.24 -2.76
CA GLU A 6 4.55 -9.56 -3.60
C GLU A 6 4.04 -8.19 -3.99
N LEU A 7 4.96 -7.23 -4.11
CA LEU A 7 4.65 -5.93 -4.69
C LEU A 7 5.05 -5.92 -6.15
N SER A 8 4.12 -5.50 -7.01
CA SER A 8 4.41 -5.33 -8.43
C SER A 8 5.43 -4.20 -8.66
N PRO A 9 6.07 -4.14 -9.83
CA PRO A 9 6.92 -2.98 -10.16
C PRO A 9 6.19 -1.65 -10.07
N THR A 10 4.91 -1.60 -10.44
CA THR A 10 4.08 -0.40 -10.30
C THR A 10 3.88 -0.02 -8.84
N ALA A 11 3.60 -0.99 -7.96
CA ALA A 11 3.46 -0.72 -6.53
C ALA A 11 4.77 -0.20 -5.92
N GLU A 12 5.91 -0.78 -6.31
CA GLU A 12 7.22 -0.28 -5.87
C GLU A 12 7.48 1.15 -6.36
N ALA A 13 7.14 1.45 -7.61
CA ALA A 13 7.25 2.79 -8.16
C ALA A 13 6.33 3.78 -7.43
N ASP A 14 5.14 3.35 -7.06
CA ASP A 14 4.21 4.18 -6.27
C ASP A 14 4.78 4.52 -4.91
N LEU A 15 5.39 3.56 -4.22
CA LEU A 15 6.02 3.82 -2.92
C LEU A 15 7.18 4.82 -3.06
N GLU A 16 7.98 4.69 -4.10
CA GLU A 16 9.06 5.63 -4.39
C GLU A 16 8.52 7.03 -4.67
N ARG A 17 7.46 7.14 -5.48
CA ARG A 17 6.80 8.42 -5.77
C ARG A 17 6.26 9.08 -4.51
N LEU A 18 5.60 8.30 -3.66
CA LEU A 18 5.04 8.80 -2.40
C LEU A 18 6.14 9.25 -1.45
N PHE A 19 7.23 8.52 -1.39
CA PHE A 19 8.38 8.88 -0.58
C PHE A 19 9.02 10.18 -1.08
N ASP A 20 9.25 10.31 -2.38
CA ASP A 20 9.83 11.50 -2.99
C ASP A 20 8.95 12.73 -2.74
N PHE A 21 7.64 12.58 -2.81
CA PHE A 21 6.70 13.67 -2.50
C PHE A 21 6.88 14.13 -1.04
N MET A 22 6.98 13.19 -0.11
CA MET A 22 7.19 13.53 1.30
C MET A 22 8.56 14.18 1.54
N LEU A 23 9.59 13.74 0.82
CA LEU A 23 10.92 14.37 0.91
C LEU A 23 10.87 15.82 0.45
N ASP A 24 10.15 16.12 -0.63
CA ASP A 24 10.00 17.48 -1.13
C ASP A 24 9.29 18.40 -0.14
N GLN A 25 8.44 17.85 0.72
CA GLN A 25 7.72 18.59 1.74
C GLN A 25 8.49 18.68 3.08
N ALA A 26 9.57 17.94 3.23
CA ALA A 26 10.29 17.82 4.49
C ALA A 26 11.16 19.05 4.76
N ASP A 27 11.05 19.60 5.96
CA ASP A 27 11.84 20.73 6.43
C ASP A 27 12.75 20.36 7.59
N THR A 28 12.56 19.21 8.19
CA THR A 28 13.29 18.76 9.39
C THR A 28 13.72 17.32 9.26
N THR A 29 14.68 16.90 10.11
CA THR A 29 15.07 15.51 10.22
C THR A 29 13.89 14.64 10.67
N GLU A 30 13.02 15.17 11.53
CA GLU A 30 11.82 14.45 11.98
C GLU A 30 10.87 14.19 10.83
N ASP A 31 10.74 15.13 9.89
CA ASP A 31 9.92 14.93 8.70
C ASP A 31 10.48 13.82 7.80
N LEU A 32 11.81 13.73 7.68
CA LEU A 32 12.46 12.66 6.94
C LEU A 32 12.22 11.30 7.59
N ASP A 33 12.35 11.22 8.90
CA ASP A 33 12.09 10.00 9.66
C ASP A 33 10.64 9.57 9.52
N ARG A 34 9.72 10.52 9.53
CA ARG A 34 8.28 10.24 9.34
C ARG A 34 8.00 9.71 7.93
N ALA A 35 8.64 10.27 6.91
CA ALA A 35 8.50 9.80 5.53
C ALA A 35 8.96 8.34 5.40
N GLN A 36 10.10 8.02 5.97
CA GLN A 36 10.62 6.66 5.98
C GLN A 36 9.70 5.71 6.75
N ALA A 37 9.23 6.13 7.91
CA ALA A 37 8.32 5.34 8.72
C ALA A 37 6.99 5.06 8.00
N ALA A 38 6.47 6.02 7.23
CA ALA A 38 5.25 5.85 6.46
C ALA A 38 5.40 4.74 5.41
N ILE A 39 6.50 4.75 4.65
CA ILE A 39 6.74 3.73 3.61
C ILE A 39 6.94 2.36 4.25
N GLU A 40 7.69 2.27 5.33
CA GLU A 40 7.87 1.01 6.06
C GLU A 40 6.55 0.48 6.62
N ALA A 41 5.69 1.36 7.13
CA ALA A 41 4.38 0.98 7.63
C ALA A 41 3.48 0.41 6.52
N VAL A 42 3.51 1.03 5.34
CA VAL A 42 2.74 0.51 4.18
C VAL A 42 3.21 -0.89 3.82
N ARG A 43 4.53 -1.10 3.69
CA ARG A 43 5.09 -2.41 3.37
C ARG A 43 4.73 -3.46 4.42
N ALA A 44 4.98 -3.14 5.69
CA ALA A 44 4.78 -4.08 6.79
C ALA A 44 3.31 -4.44 6.95
N THR A 45 2.42 -3.47 6.87
CA THR A 45 0.98 -3.70 7.01
C THR A 45 0.44 -4.54 5.86
N ALA A 46 0.83 -4.22 4.62
CA ALA A 46 0.42 -5.00 3.46
C ALA A 46 0.92 -6.44 3.56
N GLN A 47 2.19 -6.65 3.89
CA GLN A 47 2.74 -7.99 4.06
C GLN A 47 2.00 -8.77 5.14
N HIS A 48 1.82 -8.17 6.30
CA HIS A 48 1.21 -8.85 7.44
C HIS A 48 -0.28 -9.16 7.20
N ARG A 49 -1.05 -8.14 6.81
CA ARG A 49 -2.50 -8.28 6.67
C ARG A 49 -2.89 -9.15 5.49
N LEU A 50 -2.22 -8.99 4.36
CA LEU A 50 -2.55 -9.74 3.15
C LEU A 50 -2.03 -11.19 3.18
N ALA A 51 -1.00 -11.48 3.95
CA ALA A 51 -0.54 -12.85 4.15
C ALA A 51 -1.56 -13.69 4.89
N VAL A 52 -2.38 -13.09 5.74
CA VAL A 52 -3.30 -13.82 6.64
C VAL A 52 -4.75 -13.72 6.19
N THR A 53 -5.23 -12.52 5.84
CA THR A 53 -6.65 -12.26 5.60
C THR A 53 -6.94 -11.51 4.29
N PRO A 54 -6.42 -11.98 3.13
CA PRO A 54 -6.60 -11.21 1.88
C PRO A 54 -8.05 -11.13 1.41
N PHE A 55 -8.93 -12.01 1.87
CA PHE A 55 -10.34 -12.00 1.49
C PHE A 55 -11.20 -11.05 2.34
N SER A 56 -10.63 -10.44 3.40
CA SER A 56 -11.38 -9.65 4.37
C SER A 56 -11.59 -8.20 3.99
N PHE A 57 -10.94 -7.72 2.92
CA PHE A 57 -10.96 -6.30 2.56
C PHE A 57 -11.88 -6.05 1.37
N ARG A 58 -12.26 -4.78 1.18
CA ARG A 58 -13.29 -4.40 0.22
C ARG A 58 -12.87 -4.66 -1.23
N LYS A 59 -13.85 -4.97 -2.06
CA LYS A 59 -13.61 -5.07 -3.51
C LYS A 59 -13.40 -3.69 -4.11
N ALA A 60 -12.52 -3.60 -5.10
CA ALA A 60 -12.31 -2.36 -5.83
C ALA A 60 -13.54 -2.04 -6.70
N ALA A 61 -13.88 -0.75 -6.80
CA ALA A 61 -15.10 -0.32 -7.48
C ALA A 61 -15.10 -0.65 -8.97
N GLN A 62 -13.94 -0.57 -9.62
CA GLN A 62 -13.84 -0.70 -11.06
C GLN A 62 -13.54 -2.12 -11.54
N ASN A 63 -13.02 -2.96 -10.65
CA ASN A 63 -12.68 -4.35 -10.98
C ASN A 63 -12.89 -5.24 -9.76
N PRO A 64 -13.97 -6.05 -9.74
CA PRO A 64 -14.30 -6.87 -8.58
C PRO A 64 -13.29 -8.02 -8.32
N ALA A 65 -12.39 -8.32 -9.26
CA ALA A 65 -11.29 -9.25 -9.03
C ALA A 65 -10.19 -8.62 -8.17
N GLN A 66 -10.18 -7.31 -8.02
CA GLN A 66 -9.22 -6.56 -7.22
C GLN A 66 -9.86 -6.10 -5.92
N ARG A 67 -9.03 -5.91 -4.91
CA ARG A 67 -9.45 -5.46 -3.58
C ARG A 67 -8.55 -4.33 -3.10
N GLU A 68 -9.01 -3.62 -2.10
CA GLU A 68 -8.29 -2.49 -1.51
C GLU A 68 -8.11 -2.68 -0.02
N LEU A 69 -6.88 -2.48 0.44
CA LEU A 69 -6.53 -2.45 1.86
C LEU A 69 -6.26 -1.01 2.27
N ILE A 70 -7.02 -0.52 3.26
CA ILE A 70 -6.78 0.79 3.86
C ILE A 70 -5.70 0.64 4.93
N ILE A 71 -4.67 1.47 4.85
CA ILE A 71 -3.52 1.44 5.75
C ILE A 71 -3.44 2.79 6.47
N PRO A 72 -3.95 2.88 7.72
CA PRO A 72 -3.86 4.13 8.48
C PRO A 72 -2.41 4.47 8.83
N PHE A 73 -2.07 5.75 8.80
CA PHE A 73 -0.78 6.24 9.26
C PHE A 73 -0.93 7.65 9.80
N GLY A 74 -0.76 7.85 11.11
CA GLY A 74 -0.98 9.14 11.75
C GLY A 74 -2.40 9.64 11.51
N GLY A 75 -2.55 10.90 11.11
CA GLY A 75 -3.85 11.49 10.78
C GLY A 75 -4.30 11.26 9.34
N THR A 76 -3.61 10.39 8.60
CA THR A 76 -3.86 10.12 7.18
C THR A 76 -3.77 8.62 6.92
N GLY A 77 -3.59 8.22 5.69
CA GLY A 77 -3.43 6.83 5.33
C GLY A 77 -3.18 6.60 3.85
N TYR A 78 -3.03 5.34 3.53
CA TYR A 78 -2.74 4.87 2.17
C TYR A 78 -3.75 3.79 1.78
N VAL A 79 -3.86 3.55 0.49
CA VAL A 79 -4.72 2.51 -0.05
C VAL A 79 -3.85 1.62 -0.94
N ALA A 80 -3.83 0.34 -0.66
CA ALA A 80 -3.13 -0.65 -1.47
C ALA A 80 -4.14 -1.44 -2.29
N LEU A 81 -4.01 -1.37 -3.60
CA LEU A 81 -4.80 -2.17 -4.54
C LEU A 81 -4.10 -3.51 -4.72
N TYR A 82 -4.81 -4.60 -4.55
CA TYR A 82 -4.20 -5.92 -4.66
C TYR A 82 -5.14 -6.93 -5.32
N GLU A 83 -4.58 -8.03 -5.74
CA GLU A 83 -5.33 -9.14 -6.33
C GLU A 83 -4.83 -10.46 -5.74
N ILE A 84 -5.76 -11.36 -5.43
CA ILE A 84 -5.44 -12.72 -5.00
C ILE A 84 -5.25 -13.54 -6.26
N ILE A 85 -4.00 -13.90 -6.54
CA ILE A 85 -3.63 -14.56 -7.79
C ILE A 85 -3.90 -16.06 -7.75
N SER A 86 -3.70 -16.67 -6.58
CA SER A 86 -3.89 -18.10 -6.40
C SER A 86 -4.21 -18.40 -4.94
N ALA A 87 -4.36 -19.66 -4.60
CA ALA A 87 -4.59 -20.10 -3.22
C ALA A 87 -3.41 -19.79 -2.29
N SER A 88 -2.27 -19.35 -2.83
CA SER A 88 -1.06 -19.12 -2.05
C SER A 88 -0.36 -17.79 -2.33
N LYS A 89 -0.90 -16.95 -3.24
CA LYS A 89 -0.19 -15.74 -3.66
C LYS A 89 -1.12 -14.54 -3.83
N VAL A 90 -0.67 -13.41 -3.28
CA VAL A 90 -1.30 -12.09 -3.41
C VAL A 90 -0.28 -11.14 -4.03
N VAL A 91 -0.71 -10.32 -4.98
CA VAL A 91 0.12 -9.28 -5.57
C VAL A 91 -0.48 -7.92 -5.27
N VAL A 92 0.30 -7.02 -4.68
CA VAL A 92 -0.05 -5.61 -4.54
C VAL A 92 0.26 -4.93 -5.86
N LEU A 93 -0.77 -4.40 -6.49
CA LEU A 93 -0.69 -3.85 -7.85
C LEU A 93 -0.34 -2.38 -7.88
N ALA A 94 -0.82 -1.61 -6.90
CA ALA A 94 -0.62 -0.17 -6.84
C ALA A 94 -0.86 0.33 -5.42
N VAL A 95 -0.28 1.50 -5.10
CA VAL A 95 -0.47 2.17 -3.82
C VAL A 95 -0.73 3.64 -4.07
N ARG A 96 -1.69 4.23 -3.36
CA ARG A 96 -1.93 5.66 -3.40
C ARG A 96 -2.14 6.21 -1.99
N HIS A 97 -1.95 7.51 -1.85
CA HIS A 97 -2.40 8.21 -0.65
C HIS A 97 -3.93 8.26 -0.66
N GLN A 98 -4.57 8.18 0.49
CA GLN A 98 -6.04 8.14 0.54
C GLN A 98 -6.70 9.41 -0.01
N ARG A 99 -5.98 10.53 -0.08
CA ARG A 99 -6.48 11.79 -0.65
C ARG A 99 -6.36 11.85 -2.18
N GLU A 100 -5.58 10.97 -2.77
CA GLU A 100 -5.54 10.84 -4.23
C GLU A 100 -6.83 10.14 -4.70
N GLU A 101 -7.41 10.63 -5.78
CA GLU A 101 -8.71 10.11 -6.24
C GLU A 101 -8.56 8.79 -6.99
N ASP A 102 -7.38 8.53 -7.56
CA ASP A 102 -7.15 7.35 -8.36
C ASP A 102 -5.68 6.92 -8.31
N TYR A 103 -5.44 5.70 -8.79
CA TYR A 103 -4.08 5.15 -8.91
C TYR A 103 -3.36 5.77 -10.10
N HIS A 104 -2.04 5.76 -10.01
CA HIS A 104 -1.18 6.32 -11.06
C HIS A 104 -0.68 5.29 -12.05
#